data_177a6bf3e93f8f0286798d6a3783b713
#
_entry.id   177a6bf3e93f8f0286798d6a3783b713
#
_cell.length_a   1.000
_cell.length_b   1.000
_cell.length_c   1.000
_cell.angle_alpha   90.00
_cell.angle_beta   90.00
_cell.angle_gamma   90.00
#
_symmetry.space_group_name_H-M   'P 1'
#
loop_
_entity.id
_entity.type
_entity.pdbx_description
1 polymer ?
#
loop_
_entity_poly.entity_id
_entity_poly.type
_entity_poly.pdbx_seq_one_letter_code
_entity_poly.pdbx_strand_id
1 'polypeptide(L)' 'MGKGVHIQELPGVGTRYDVDLHNGGQRLSIVVSRDGKRHLYVFTKSGDDPAAVVELSEEQARKVGAVISGTFFTD' A
#
# COMPACT_ATOMS: atom_id res chain seq x y z
N MET A 1 -1.78 -4.00 16.79
CA MET A 1 -2.62 -2.99 16.59
C MET A 1 -2.16 -1.88 15.64
N GLY A 2 -2.57 -1.59 14.63
CA GLY A 2 -2.30 -0.61 13.61
C GLY A 2 -1.45 0.62 13.92
N LYS A 3 -0.56 0.55 14.91
CA LYS A 3 0.31 1.68 15.17
C LYS A 3 1.21 1.89 13.97
N GLY A 4 1.20 3.12 13.43
CA GLY A 4 1.91 3.40 12.20
C GLY A 4 1.11 3.12 10.95
N VAL A 5 -0.08 2.58 11.10
CA VAL A 5 -0.99 2.34 9.97
C VAL A 5 -2.29 3.07 10.22
N HIS A 6 -2.64 3.95 9.29
CA HIS A 6 -3.90 4.68 9.35
C HIS A 6 -4.83 4.12 8.29
N ILE A 7 -6.04 3.77 8.71
CA ILE A 7 -7.01 3.13 7.83
C ILE A 7 -8.17 4.10 7.60
N GLN A 8 -8.52 4.29 6.34
CA GLN A 8 -9.59 5.20 5.97
C GLN A 8 -10.47 4.54 4.93
N GLU A 9 -11.77 4.55 5.18
CA GLU A 9 -12.73 4.05 4.20
C GLU A 9 -12.99 5.12 3.16
N LEU A 10 -12.96 4.74 1.89
CA LEU A 10 -13.27 5.63 0.76
C LEU A 10 -14.58 5.16 0.16
N PRO A 11 -15.71 5.83 0.48
CA PRO A 11 -17.02 5.35 0.02
C PRO A 11 -17.07 5.21 -1.49
N GLY A 12 -17.54 4.07 -1.96
CA GLY A 12 -17.67 3.79 -3.38
C GLY A 12 -16.37 3.38 -4.05
N VAL A 13 -15.24 3.47 -3.36
CA VAL A 13 -13.94 3.16 -3.94
C VAL A 13 -13.31 1.94 -3.29
N GLY A 14 -13.15 1.96 -1.99
CA GLY A 14 -12.52 0.87 -1.25
C GLY A 14 -11.96 1.38 0.05
N THR A 15 -10.82 0.85 0.45
CA THR A 15 -10.19 1.18 1.72
C THR A 15 -8.75 1.62 1.47
N ARG A 16 -8.36 2.69 2.14
CA ARG A 16 -7.01 3.24 2.04
C ARG A 16 -6.25 2.93 3.32
N TYR A 17 -5.03 2.46 3.15
CA TYR A 17 -4.11 2.17 4.24
C TYR A 17 -2.87 3.03 4.06
N ASP A 18 -2.57 3.87 5.06
CA ASP A 18 -1.36 4.68 5.04
C ASP A 18 -0.39 4.11 6.05
N VAL A 19 0.80 3.74 5.59
CA VAL A 19 1.84 3.17 6.43
C VAL A 19 2.96 4.19 6.53
N ASP A 20 3.17 4.71 7.73
CA ASP A 20 4.22 5.67 8.00
C ASP A 20 5.50 4.91 8.31
N LEU A 21 6.53 5.17 7.53
CA LEU A 21 7.80 4.48 7.71
C LEU A 21 8.72 5.19 8.70
N HIS A 22 8.32 6.38 9.16
CA HIS A 22 9.07 7.16 10.15
C HIS A 22 10.51 7.39 9.73
N ASN A 23 10.70 7.68 8.45
CA ASN A 23 12.03 7.77 7.89
C ASN A 23 12.06 8.92 6.90
N GLY A 24 12.21 10.15 7.40
CA GLY A 24 12.34 11.33 6.55
C GLY A 24 11.08 11.64 5.76
N GLY A 25 9.91 11.34 6.30
CA GLY A 25 8.65 11.59 5.62
C GLY A 25 8.25 10.51 4.65
N GLN A 26 8.98 9.41 4.64
CA GLN A 26 8.63 8.28 3.76
C GLN A 26 7.39 7.58 4.26
N ARG A 27 6.51 7.26 3.34
CA ARG A 27 5.32 6.50 3.68
C ARG A 27 4.77 5.82 2.43
N LEU A 28 3.95 4.81 2.66
CA LEU A 28 3.26 4.11 1.60
C LEU A 28 1.76 4.26 1.82
N SER A 29 1.03 4.48 0.74
CA SER A 29 -0.43 4.49 0.80
C SER A 29 -0.92 3.43 -0.16
N ILE A 30 -1.75 2.52 0.34
CA ILE A 30 -2.30 1.45 -0.46
C ILE A 30 -3.81 1.58 -0.47
N VAL A 31 -4.39 1.70 -1.65
CA VAL A 31 -5.83 1.72 -1.81
C VAL A 31 -6.26 0.35 -2.34
N VAL A 32 -7.04 -0.36 -1.55
CA VAL A 32 -7.62 -1.64 -1.96
C VAL A 32 -8.99 -1.33 -2.51
N SER A 33 -9.12 -1.39 -3.84
CA SER A 33 -10.36 -1.05 -4.51
C SER A 33 -11.37 -2.19 -4.40
N ARG A 34 -12.64 -1.85 -4.57
CA ARG A 34 -13.71 -2.83 -4.43
C ARG A 34 -13.64 -3.93 -5.48
N ASP A 35 -13.01 -3.66 -6.61
CA ASP A 35 -12.83 -4.65 -7.67
C ASP A 35 -11.60 -5.54 -7.46
N GLY A 36 -10.92 -5.36 -6.33
CA GLY A 36 -9.76 -6.18 -5.99
C GLY A 36 -8.42 -5.59 -6.37
N LYS A 37 -8.42 -4.53 -7.16
CA LYS A 37 -7.15 -3.90 -7.55
C LYS A 37 -6.54 -3.16 -6.38
N ARG A 38 -5.21 -3.03 -6.41
CA ARG A 38 -4.46 -2.28 -5.41
C ARG A 38 -3.75 -1.14 -6.10
N HIS A 39 -3.79 0.04 -5.49
CA HIS A 39 -3.03 1.20 -5.96
C HIS A 39 -2.03 1.55 -4.88
N LEU A 40 -0.76 1.47 -5.22
CA LEU A 40 0.33 1.70 -4.28
C LEU A 40 0.97 3.04 -4.57
N TYR A 41 0.92 3.93 -3.59
CA TYR A 41 1.52 5.26 -3.69
C TYR A 41 2.75 5.30 -2.81
N VAL A 42 3.88 5.66 -3.38
CA VAL A 42 5.16 5.71 -2.67
C VAL A 42 5.52 7.16 -2.45
N PHE A 43 5.65 7.55 -1.19
CA PHE A 43 6.07 8.91 -0.83
C PHE A 43 7.46 8.81 -0.22
N THR A 44 8.39 9.59 -0.75
CA THR A 44 9.77 9.55 -0.29
C THR A 44 10.13 10.73 0.60
N LYS A 45 9.22 11.69 0.71
CA LYS A 45 9.41 12.85 1.57
C LYS A 45 8.04 13.37 1.97
N SER A 46 8.03 14.34 2.87
CA SER A 46 6.78 14.96 3.31
C SER A 46 6.09 15.65 2.14
N GLY A 47 4.77 15.74 2.23
CA GLY A 47 3.97 16.37 1.20
C GLY A 47 3.01 15.39 0.58
N ASP A 48 2.25 15.88 -0.40
CA ASP A 48 1.17 15.11 -1.01
C ASP A 48 1.52 14.57 -2.38
N ASP A 49 2.75 14.79 -2.84
CA ASP A 49 3.16 14.34 -4.17
C ASP A 49 3.87 13.01 -4.07
N PRO A 50 3.26 11.93 -4.56
CA PRO A 50 3.94 10.64 -4.53
C PRO A 50 5.08 10.60 -5.53
N ALA A 51 6.16 9.93 -5.15
CA ALA A 51 7.29 9.73 -6.06
C ALA A 51 6.96 8.68 -7.10
N ALA A 52 6.06 7.76 -6.79
CA ALA A 52 5.68 6.70 -7.71
C ALA A 52 4.28 6.21 -7.38
N VAL A 53 3.57 5.76 -8.41
CA VAL A 53 2.26 5.14 -8.26
C VAL A 53 2.27 3.87 -9.08
N VAL A 54 1.89 2.77 -8.45
CA VAL A 54 1.89 1.46 -9.10
C VAL A 54 0.51 0.84 -8.91
N GLU A 55 -0.06 0.34 -9.99
CA GLU A 55 -1.32 -0.39 -9.91
C GLU A 55 -1.03 -1.87 -9.99
N LEU A 56 -1.61 -2.64 -9.07
CA LEU A 56 -1.43 -4.08 -9.00
C LEU A 56 -2.79 -4.76 -9.08
N SER A 57 -2.85 -5.86 -9.80
CA SER A 57 -4.00 -6.74 -9.72
C SER A 57 -4.00 -7.43 -8.36
N GLU A 58 -5.12 -8.07 -8.01
CA GLU A 58 -5.18 -8.81 -6.76
C GLU A 58 -4.11 -9.90 -6.69
N GLU A 59 -3.90 -10.59 -7.80
CA GLU A 59 -2.89 -11.64 -7.84
C GLU A 59 -1.49 -11.08 -7.69
N GLN A 60 -1.20 -9.98 -8.38
CA GLN A 60 0.10 -9.34 -8.27
C GLN A 60 0.36 -8.84 -6.86
N ALA A 61 -0.68 -8.29 -6.22
CA ALA A 61 -0.56 -7.81 -4.86
C ALA A 61 -0.23 -8.94 -3.89
N ARG A 62 -0.84 -10.12 -4.10
CA ARG A 62 -0.54 -11.27 -3.25
C ARG A 62 0.91 -11.70 -3.38
N LYS A 63 1.42 -11.72 -4.61
CA LYS A 63 2.82 -12.09 -4.84
C LYS A 63 3.78 -11.11 -4.20
N VAL A 64 3.54 -9.81 -4.43
CA VAL A 64 4.39 -8.78 -3.85
C VAL A 64 4.34 -8.83 -2.34
N GLY A 65 3.14 -8.96 -1.78
CA GLY A 65 2.98 -9.03 -0.33
C GLY A 65 3.68 -10.24 0.26
N ALA A 66 3.59 -11.39 -0.41
CA ALA A 66 4.23 -12.61 0.07
C ALA A 66 5.74 -12.47 0.07
N VAL A 67 6.30 -11.85 -0.98
CA VAL A 67 7.75 -11.65 -1.04
C VAL A 67 8.19 -10.71 0.08
N ILE A 68 7.47 -9.61 0.26
CA ILE A 68 7.82 -8.63 1.29
C ILE A 68 7.75 -9.25 2.68
N SER A 69 6.70 -10.03 2.93
CA SER A 69 6.49 -10.60 4.27
C SER A 69 7.31 -11.87 4.53
N GLY A 70 8.01 -12.36 3.51
CA GLY A 70 8.83 -13.57 3.67
C GLY A 70 8.03 -14.85 3.60
N THR A 71 6.83 -14.82 3.04
CA THR A 71 5.99 -16.01 2.94
C THR A 71 5.89 -16.56 1.53
N PHE A 72 6.74 -16.06 0.63
CA PHE A 72 6.77 -16.56 -0.74
C PHE A 72 7.76 -17.71 -0.85
N PHE A 73 7.27 -18.85 -1.29
CA PHE A 73 8.11 -20.05 -1.42
C PHE A 73 8.18 -20.46 -2.90
N THR A 74 9.38 -20.75 -3.35
CA THR A 74 9.60 -21.26 -4.70
C THR A 74 9.96 -22.73 -4.64
N ASP A 75 9.64 -23.44 -5.69
CA ASP A 75 10.00 -24.86 -5.79
C ASP A 75 11.44 -25.04 -6.23
#